data_058ce47228cb03b463b7126792e93a42
#
_entry.id   058ce47228cb03b463b7126792e93a42
#
_cell.length_a   1.000
_cell.length_b   1.000
_cell.length_c   1.000
_cell.angle_alpha   90.00
_cell.angle_beta   90.00
_cell.angle_gamma   90.00
#
_symmetry.space_group_name_H-M   'P 1'
#
loop_
_entity.id
_entity.type
_entity.pdbx_description
1 polymer ?
#
loop_
_entity_poly.entity_id
_entity_poly.type
_entity_poly.pdbx_seq_one_letter_code
_entity_poly.pdbx_strand_id
1 'polypeptide(L)'
;MAKQNIYDNDSFFENFKNLRNNKINFNDCIETPILLAMIPEVDGKRVLDIGCGMGQHAKQYSDMGAESVLGIDISEKMLEYAKEHFHAKNITYRQMALEDICQIDEQFDLITSSLAFDYAEDLDKLMKNIYGLKKYGAHLVFS
;
A
#
# COMPACT_ATOMS: atom_id res chain seq x y z
N MET A 1 -11.01 5.20 -19.74
CA MET A 1 -12.02 4.79 -18.73
C MET A 1 -11.74 5.49 -17.42
N ALA A 2 -12.80 5.79 -16.67
CA ALA A 2 -12.63 6.33 -15.32
C ALA A 2 -12.02 5.26 -14.40
N LYS A 3 -10.97 5.62 -13.67
CA LYS A 3 -10.32 4.73 -12.71
C LYS A 3 -11.22 4.53 -11.49
N GLN A 4 -11.23 3.32 -10.95
CA GLN A 4 -12.03 2.96 -9.78
C GLN A 4 -11.55 3.71 -8.53
N ASN A 5 -12.38 4.58 -7.97
CA ASN A 5 -12.05 5.35 -6.75
C ASN A 5 -13.28 5.60 -5.88
N ILE A 6 -13.89 4.51 -5.38
CA ILE A 6 -15.04 4.60 -4.48
C ILE A 6 -14.68 5.17 -3.12
N TYR A 7 -13.41 5.09 -2.72
CA TYR A 7 -12.92 5.51 -1.40
C TYR A 7 -12.95 7.03 -1.19
N ASP A 8 -13.10 7.82 -2.25
CA ASP A 8 -13.31 9.28 -2.12
C ASP A 8 -14.78 9.67 -1.95
N ASN A 9 -15.71 8.70 -2.02
CA ASN A 9 -17.09 8.92 -1.61
C ASN A 9 -17.18 9.05 -0.09
N ASP A 10 -17.79 10.13 0.40
CA ASP A 10 -17.83 10.44 1.84
C ASP A 10 -18.47 9.33 2.68
N SER A 11 -19.63 8.84 2.26
CA SER A 11 -20.33 7.79 2.99
C SER A 11 -19.55 6.48 2.99
N PHE A 12 -18.96 6.13 1.86
CA PHE A 12 -18.16 4.91 1.75
C PHE A 12 -16.89 5.02 2.60
N PHE A 13 -16.19 6.15 2.54
CA PHE A 13 -14.98 6.38 3.31
C PHE A 13 -15.24 6.32 4.82
N GLU A 14 -16.29 6.98 5.31
CA GLU A 14 -16.63 6.94 6.73
C GLU A 14 -17.02 5.54 7.21
N ASN A 15 -17.79 4.80 6.42
CA ASN A 15 -18.14 3.43 6.75
C ASN A 15 -16.91 2.51 6.75
N PHE A 16 -16.02 2.64 5.76
CA PHE A 16 -14.78 1.88 5.69
C PHE A 16 -13.86 2.21 6.86
N LYS A 17 -13.69 3.49 7.18
CA LYS A 17 -12.90 3.94 8.34
C LYS A 17 -13.42 3.35 9.64
N ASN A 18 -14.74 3.40 9.86
CA ASN A 18 -15.35 2.82 11.04
C ASN A 18 -15.14 1.32 11.13
N LEU A 19 -15.27 0.62 10.00
CA LEU A 19 -15.03 -0.83 9.93
C LEU A 19 -13.58 -1.17 10.27
N ARG A 20 -12.62 -0.42 9.73
CA ARG A 20 -11.19 -0.62 9.98
C ARG A 20 -10.76 -0.27 11.41
N ASN A 21 -11.42 0.71 12.02
CA ASN A 21 -11.12 1.16 13.39
C ASN A 21 -11.85 0.35 14.47
N ASN A 22 -12.73 -0.59 14.12
CA ASN A 22 -13.30 -1.52 15.06
C ASN A 22 -12.20 -2.34 15.75
N LYS A 23 -12.39 -2.64 17.04
CA LYS A 23 -11.43 -3.42 17.83
C LYS A 23 -11.15 -4.81 17.24
N ILE A 24 -12.15 -5.40 16.60
CA ILE A 24 -12.04 -6.70 15.93
C ILE A 24 -12.49 -6.50 14.49
N ASN A 25 -11.58 -6.60 13.55
CA ASN A 25 -11.88 -6.61 12.12
C ASN A 25 -11.05 -7.69 11.42
N PHE A 26 -11.55 -8.18 10.28
CA PHE A 26 -10.93 -9.27 9.52
C PHE A 26 -9.48 -8.94 9.12
N ASN A 27 -9.23 -7.70 8.68
CA ASN A 27 -7.90 -7.32 8.22
C ASN A 27 -6.85 -7.41 9.33
N ASP A 28 -7.17 -6.91 10.53
CA ASP A 28 -6.21 -6.91 11.64
C ASP A 28 -6.07 -8.31 12.29
N CYS A 29 -7.15 -9.09 12.29
CA CYS A 29 -7.15 -10.40 12.96
C CYS A 29 -6.57 -11.52 12.09
N ILE A 30 -6.72 -11.46 10.78
CA ILE A 30 -6.38 -12.56 9.87
C ILE A 30 -5.42 -12.11 8.78
N GLU A 31 -5.80 -11.12 7.97
CA GLU A 31 -5.03 -10.74 6.79
C GLU A 31 -3.67 -10.14 7.15
N THR A 32 -3.64 -9.15 8.04
CA THR A 32 -2.40 -8.47 8.44
C THR A 32 -1.36 -9.41 9.05
N PRO A 33 -1.71 -10.29 10.01
CA PRO A 33 -0.72 -11.24 10.55
C PRO A 33 -0.15 -12.19 9.49
N ILE A 34 -0.98 -12.65 8.56
CA ILE A 34 -0.53 -13.54 7.48
C ILE A 34 0.40 -12.79 6.52
N LEU A 35 0.01 -11.60 6.10
CA LEU A 35 0.83 -10.78 5.21
C LEU A 35 2.19 -10.48 5.85
N LEU A 36 2.21 -10.03 7.10
CA LEU A 36 3.45 -9.72 7.82
C LEU A 36 4.34 -10.96 8.01
N ALA A 37 3.74 -12.14 8.19
CA ALA A 37 4.49 -13.40 8.29
C ALA A 37 5.17 -13.80 6.97
N MET A 38 4.67 -13.33 5.84
CA MET A 38 5.20 -13.64 4.51
C MET A 38 6.29 -12.69 4.05
N ILE A 39 6.38 -11.49 4.61
CA ILE A 39 7.39 -10.51 4.18
C ILE A 39 8.77 -10.86 4.75
N PRO A 40 9.84 -10.62 3.95
CA PRO A 40 11.21 -10.80 4.43
C PRO A 40 11.60 -9.71 5.43
N GLU A 41 12.84 -9.73 5.89
CA GLU A 41 13.38 -8.66 6.71
C GLU A 41 13.23 -7.30 6.03
N VAL A 42 12.68 -6.33 6.76
CA VAL A 42 12.37 -4.98 6.25
C VAL A 42 13.48 -3.98 6.60
N ASP A 43 14.30 -4.27 7.61
CA ASP A 43 15.34 -3.36 8.09
C ASP A 43 16.29 -2.95 6.97
N GLY A 44 16.48 -1.63 6.81
CA GLY A 44 17.32 -1.05 5.77
C GLY A 44 16.78 -1.19 4.33
N LYS A 45 15.56 -1.65 4.16
CA LYS A 45 14.97 -1.89 2.82
C LYS A 45 14.16 -0.69 2.34
N ARG A 46 14.15 -0.51 1.02
CA ARG A 46 13.25 0.41 0.33
C ARG A 46 11.97 -0.32 -0.01
N VAL A 47 10.84 0.18 0.50
CA VAL A 47 9.54 -0.49 0.41
C VAL A 47 8.57 0.34 -0.41
N LEU A 48 7.85 -0.30 -1.33
CA LEU A 48 6.68 0.26 -2.01
C LEU A 48 5.43 -0.46 -1.51
N ASP A 49 4.48 0.29 -0.95
CA ASP A 49 3.18 -0.22 -0.53
C ASP A 49 2.10 0.26 -1.50
N ILE A 50 1.63 -0.65 -2.35
CA ILE A 50 0.65 -0.38 -3.41
C ILE A 50 -0.76 -0.51 -2.84
N GLY A 51 -1.57 0.55 -3.01
CA GLY A 51 -2.89 0.59 -2.40
C GLY A 51 -2.80 0.71 -0.89
N CYS A 52 -2.00 1.66 -0.41
CA CYS A 52 -1.65 1.76 1.02
C CYS A 52 -2.81 2.18 1.93
N GLY A 53 -3.91 2.64 1.36
CA GLY A 53 -5.09 3.04 2.11
C GLY A 53 -4.78 4.09 3.18
N MET A 54 -5.24 3.83 4.40
CA MET A 54 -5.05 4.73 5.55
C MET A 54 -3.64 4.70 6.16
N GLY A 55 -2.72 3.89 5.62
CA GLY A 55 -1.31 3.95 5.96
C GLY A 55 -0.85 3.02 7.10
N GLN A 56 -1.69 2.11 7.60
CA GLN A 56 -1.33 1.22 8.70
C GLN A 56 -0.10 0.37 8.37
N HIS A 57 -0.08 -0.29 7.21
CA HIS A 57 1.05 -1.12 6.80
C HIS A 57 2.30 -0.29 6.53
N ALA A 58 2.17 0.85 5.86
CA ALA A 58 3.30 1.75 5.62
C ALA A 58 3.99 2.15 6.94
N LYS A 59 3.20 2.47 7.97
CA LYS A 59 3.73 2.78 9.30
C LYS A 59 4.40 1.56 9.95
N GLN A 60 3.82 0.39 9.81
CA GLN A 60 4.43 -0.85 10.31
C GLN A 60 5.79 -1.10 9.68
N TYR A 61 5.93 -0.96 8.35
CA TYR A 61 7.22 -1.12 7.68
C TYR A 61 8.25 -0.09 8.15
N SER A 62 7.84 1.15 8.34
CA SER A 62 8.69 2.20 8.91
C SER A 62 9.18 1.82 10.31
N ASP A 63 8.28 1.34 11.17
CA ASP A 63 8.61 0.92 12.54
C ASP A 63 9.50 -0.33 12.58
N MET A 64 9.45 -1.17 11.55
CA MET A 64 10.32 -2.32 11.36
C MET A 64 11.72 -1.98 10.84
N GLY A 65 12.01 -0.71 10.64
CA GLY A 65 13.34 -0.24 10.25
C GLY A 65 13.57 -0.03 8.77
N ALA A 66 12.52 0.08 7.94
CA ALA A 66 12.68 0.38 6.52
C ALA A 66 13.54 1.62 6.31
N GLU A 67 14.40 1.61 5.29
CA GLU A 67 15.14 2.80 4.87
C GLU A 67 14.17 3.88 4.39
N SER A 68 13.21 3.50 3.55
CA SER A 68 12.16 4.36 3.07
C SER A 68 10.92 3.56 2.71
N VAL A 69 9.76 4.17 2.84
CA VAL A 69 8.47 3.61 2.42
C VAL A 69 7.78 4.62 1.51
N LEU A 70 7.41 4.17 0.31
CA LEU A 70 6.51 4.90 -0.57
C LEU A 70 5.14 4.21 -0.54
N GLY A 71 4.15 4.86 0.01
CA GLY A 71 2.76 4.44 -0.04
C GLY A 71 2.02 5.13 -1.17
N ILE A 72 1.36 4.37 -2.01
CA ILE A 72 0.53 4.92 -3.09
C ILE A 72 -0.91 4.45 -2.96
N ASP A 73 -1.83 5.34 -3.23
CA ASP A 73 -3.27 5.06 -3.28
C ASP A 73 -3.95 6.01 -4.25
N ILE A 74 -5.06 5.60 -4.82
CA ILE A 74 -5.86 6.46 -5.70
C ILE A 74 -6.69 7.46 -4.91
N SER A 75 -7.04 7.13 -3.67
CA SER A 75 -7.93 7.92 -2.82
C SER A 75 -7.18 9.04 -2.10
N GLU A 76 -7.54 10.27 -2.39
CA GLU A 76 -7.03 11.43 -1.68
C GLU A 76 -7.41 11.39 -0.19
N LYS A 77 -8.64 10.99 0.13
CA LYS A 77 -9.13 10.89 1.51
C LYS A 77 -8.34 9.88 2.34
N MET A 78 -8.03 8.73 1.76
CA MET A 78 -7.17 7.72 2.40
C MET A 78 -5.79 8.29 2.70
N LEU A 79 -5.19 8.98 1.75
CA LEU A 79 -3.85 9.54 1.90
C LEU A 79 -3.80 10.72 2.88
N GLU A 80 -4.84 11.54 2.93
CA GLU A 80 -4.96 12.60 3.96
C GLU A 80 -4.97 11.99 5.36
N TYR A 81 -5.77 10.95 5.56
CA TYR A 81 -5.81 10.21 6.81
C TYR A 81 -4.44 9.59 7.15
N ALA A 82 -3.80 8.95 6.18
CA ALA A 82 -2.48 8.36 6.36
C ALA A 82 -1.41 9.40 6.75
N LYS A 83 -1.39 10.54 6.08
CA LYS A 83 -0.47 11.64 6.39
C LYS A 83 -0.70 12.22 7.79
N GLU A 84 -1.95 12.26 8.24
CA GLU A 84 -2.31 12.77 9.56
C GLU A 84 -1.96 11.80 10.70
N HIS A 85 -2.25 10.50 10.52
CA HIS A 85 -2.20 9.50 11.59
C HIS A 85 -1.00 8.56 11.53
N PHE A 86 -0.43 8.35 10.34
CA PHE A 86 0.63 7.36 10.10
C PHE A 86 1.82 7.95 9.34
N HIS A 87 2.28 9.12 9.77
CA HIS A 87 3.45 9.76 9.19
C HIS A 87 4.74 9.35 9.90
N ALA A 88 5.84 9.37 9.17
CA ALA A 88 7.21 9.27 9.67
C ALA A 88 8.16 9.94 8.66
N LYS A 89 9.38 10.26 9.10
CA LYS A 89 10.37 10.93 8.23
C LYS A 89 10.71 10.12 6.98
N ASN A 90 10.66 8.79 7.09
CA ASN A 90 10.99 7.85 6.02
C ASN A 90 9.78 7.38 5.21
N ILE A 91 8.59 7.92 5.45
CA ILE A 91 7.38 7.60 4.69
C ILE A 91 7.01 8.75 3.77
N THR A 92 6.76 8.43 2.51
CA THR A 92 6.16 9.33 1.52
C THR A 92 4.85 8.73 1.03
N TYR A 93 3.79 9.52 1.00
CA TYR A 93 2.50 9.13 0.42
C TYR A 93 2.27 9.89 -0.87
N ARG A 94 1.86 9.17 -1.92
CA ARG A 94 1.61 9.75 -3.24
C ARG A 94 0.29 9.25 -3.81
N GLN A 95 -0.53 10.17 -4.30
CA GLN A 95 -1.76 9.80 -5.01
C GLN A 95 -1.39 9.23 -6.38
N MET A 96 -1.78 7.99 -6.61
CA MET A 96 -1.46 7.28 -7.86
C MET A 96 -2.39 6.08 -8.03
N ALA A 97 -2.91 5.89 -9.23
CA ALA A 97 -3.67 4.69 -9.58
C ALA A 97 -2.72 3.52 -9.90
N LEU A 98 -3.23 2.29 -9.78
CA LEU A 98 -2.48 1.07 -10.11
C LEU A 98 -1.95 1.10 -11.56
N GLU A 99 -2.73 1.67 -12.47
CA GLU A 99 -2.40 1.74 -13.89
C GLU A 99 -1.24 2.70 -14.19
N ASP A 100 -0.92 3.60 -13.25
CA ASP A 100 0.09 4.64 -13.44
C ASP A 100 1.43 4.33 -12.75
N ILE A 101 1.60 3.17 -12.12
CA ILE A 101 2.82 2.83 -11.37
C ILE A 101 4.07 2.80 -12.25
N CYS A 102 3.93 2.65 -13.56
CA CYS A 102 5.04 2.75 -14.51
C CYS A 102 5.70 4.14 -14.51
N GLN A 103 5.04 5.16 -13.95
CA GLN A 103 5.59 6.50 -13.80
C GLN A 103 6.54 6.63 -12.60
N ILE A 104 6.59 5.64 -11.72
CA ILE A 104 7.54 5.64 -10.59
C ILE A 104 8.95 5.42 -11.14
N ASP A 105 9.85 6.33 -10.79
CA ASP A 105 11.24 6.37 -11.28
C ASP A 105 12.24 5.80 -10.26
N GLU A 106 11.76 4.99 -9.34
CA GLU A 106 12.54 4.39 -8.27
C GLU A 106 12.43 2.87 -8.33
N GLN A 107 13.38 2.17 -7.71
CA GLN A 107 13.33 0.72 -7.53
C GLN A 107 13.30 0.35 -6.05
N PHE A 108 12.72 -0.82 -5.74
CA PHE A 108 12.43 -1.22 -4.37
C PHE A 108 12.98 -2.62 -4.06
N ASP A 109 13.34 -2.82 -2.80
CA ASP A 109 13.75 -4.11 -2.25
C ASP A 109 12.56 -4.99 -1.87
N LEU A 110 11.44 -4.36 -1.52
CA LEU A 110 10.18 -5.01 -1.16
C LEU A 110 9.03 -4.23 -1.76
N ILE A 111 8.13 -4.94 -2.43
CA ILE A 111 6.86 -4.38 -2.92
C ILE A 111 5.74 -5.16 -2.26
N THR A 112 4.81 -4.45 -1.62
CA THR A 112 3.67 -5.04 -0.93
C THR A 112 2.36 -4.48 -1.44
N SER A 113 1.30 -5.26 -1.32
CA SER A 113 -0.06 -4.81 -1.55
C SER A 113 -1.02 -5.62 -0.69
N SER A 114 -1.91 -4.94 0.02
CA SER A 114 -2.93 -5.57 0.85
C SER A 114 -4.31 -5.26 0.27
N LEU A 115 -4.99 -6.30 -0.24
CA LEU A 115 -6.38 -6.23 -0.73
C LEU A 115 -6.63 -5.11 -1.76
N ALA A 116 -5.69 -4.90 -2.68
CA ALA A 116 -5.79 -3.81 -3.66
C ALA A 116 -5.78 -4.29 -5.13
N PHE A 117 -5.23 -5.45 -5.42
CA PHE A 117 -5.07 -5.90 -6.81
C PHE A 117 -6.39 -6.25 -7.50
N ASP A 118 -7.44 -6.50 -6.75
CA ASP A 118 -8.80 -6.71 -7.29
C ASP A 118 -9.33 -5.49 -8.07
N TYR A 119 -8.78 -4.31 -7.81
CA TYR A 119 -9.15 -3.08 -8.52
C TYR A 119 -8.35 -2.86 -9.81
N ALA A 120 -7.39 -3.73 -10.11
CA ALA A 120 -6.59 -3.60 -11.33
C ALA A 120 -7.44 -3.88 -12.57
N GLU A 121 -7.39 -2.97 -13.54
CA GLU A 121 -8.08 -3.13 -14.82
C GLU A 121 -7.44 -4.23 -15.68
N ASP A 122 -6.11 -4.35 -15.60
CA ASP A 122 -5.30 -5.35 -16.30
C ASP A 122 -4.20 -5.85 -15.37
N LEU A 123 -4.40 -7.02 -14.79
CA LEU A 123 -3.47 -7.61 -13.82
C LEU A 123 -2.12 -7.98 -14.46
N ASP A 124 -2.12 -8.47 -15.70
CA ASP A 124 -0.88 -8.84 -16.40
C ASP A 124 0.00 -7.61 -16.64
N LYS A 125 -0.60 -6.50 -17.05
CA LYS A 125 0.10 -5.24 -17.22
C LYS A 125 0.62 -4.71 -15.89
N LEU A 126 -0.20 -4.78 -14.84
CA LEU A 126 0.21 -4.39 -13.49
C LEU A 126 1.44 -5.19 -13.03
N MET A 127 1.43 -6.51 -13.20
CA MET A 127 2.54 -7.38 -12.81
C MET A 127 3.82 -7.05 -13.58
N LYS A 128 3.73 -6.75 -14.86
CA LYS A 128 4.89 -6.30 -15.67
C LYS A 128 5.45 -4.98 -15.16
N ASN A 129 4.60 -4.03 -14.82
CA ASN A 129 5.01 -2.74 -14.27
C ASN A 129 5.68 -2.92 -12.90
N ILE A 130 5.12 -3.75 -12.03
CA ILE A 130 5.71 -4.09 -10.73
C ILE A 130 7.10 -4.71 -10.90
N TYR A 131 7.25 -5.63 -11.84
CA TYR A 131 8.55 -6.26 -12.14
C TYR A 131 9.62 -5.21 -12.49
N GLY A 132 9.26 -4.18 -13.24
CA GLY A 132 10.16 -3.07 -13.58
C GLY A 132 10.58 -2.20 -12.38
N LEU A 133 9.79 -2.21 -11.30
CA LEU A 133 10.08 -1.45 -10.07
C LEU A 133 10.90 -2.26 -9.05
N LYS A 134 11.09 -3.53 -9.31
CA LYS A 134 11.79 -4.46 -8.43
C LYS A 134 13.30 -4.42 -8.65
N LYS A 135 14.08 -4.24 -7.59
CA LYS A 135 15.52 -4.52 -7.63
C LYS A 135 15.76 -6.01 -7.83
N TYR A 136 16.95 -6.37 -8.33
CA TYR A 136 17.37 -7.77 -8.41
C TYR A 136 17.28 -8.42 -7.01
N GLY A 137 16.63 -9.58 -6.93
CA GLY A 137 16.44 -10.30 -5.66
C GLY A 137 15.35 -9.75 -4.75
N ALA A 138 14.65 -8.69 -5.15
CA ALA A 138 13.55 -8.14 -4.37
C ALA A 138 12.31 -9.05 -4.37
N HIS A 139 11.44 -8.84 -3.39
CA HIS A 139 10.22 -9.62 -3.20
C HIS A 139 8.96 -8.81 -3.50
N LEU A 140 7.94 -9.48 -4.02
CA LEU A 140 6.58 -9.00 -4.08
C LEU A 140 5.73 -9.86 -3.14
N VAL A 141 5.06 -9.25 -2.19
CA VAL A 141 4.13 -9.91 -1.26
C VAL A 141 2.79 -9.20 -1.30
N PHE A 142 1.74 -9.95 -1.58
CA PHE A 142 0.39 -9.36 -1.69
C PHE A 142 -0.70 -10.34 -1.22
N SER A 143 -1.85 -9.79 -0.90
CA SER A 143 -3.07 -10.55 -0.57
C SER A 143 -4.23 -10.15 -1.48
#